data_8eea79db09cf29c15a9b8b4d91bdba66
#
_entry.id   8eea79db09cf29c15a9b8b4d91bdba66
#
_cell.length_a   1.000
_cell.length_b   1.000
_cell.length_c   1.000
_cell.angle_alpha   90.00
_cell.angle_beta   90.00
_cell.angle_gamma   90.00
#
_symmetry.space_group_name_H-M   'P 1'
#
loop_
_entity.id
_entity.type
_entity.pdbx_description
1 polymer ?
#
loop_
_entity_poly.entity_id
_entity_poly.type
_entity_poly.pdbx_seq_one_letter_code
_entity_poly.pdbx_strand_id
1 'polypeptide(L)'
;MKRKVSEFSYGFVLTHELVNAYGYFRTDAPHGSRGGRKKGAEDGAGAAPRGYPLFLQFKASEYMKRRNAGESKLVGLPYFRFALHRKTQSNQHQLLIELEKKGYAVFYATPKIHEAVNLNSAFFDRQVVASSLFVNPGEIGELPDNRPHRVVFSGRSEDVYVCSKPQRLGGVIHGAVFAEAVRRAVAEKEAQSLDDEFFNRLAGDMVSLISPNRRIFDELSGGKVEMSASTFANYLAKTLFDCELLIVPS
;
A
#
# COMPACT_ATOMS: atom_id res chain seq x y z
N MET A 1 27.75 13.25 -0.61
CA MET A 1 26.38 13.40 -0.07
C MET A 1 25.69 12.06 -0.19
N LYS A 2 25.27 11.43 0.93
CA LYS A 2 24.57 10.14 0.88
C LYS A 2 23.16 10.34 0.32
N ARG A 3 22.81 9.62 -0.74
CA ARG A 3 21.46 9.70 -1.32
C ARG A 3 20.45 9.07 -0.36
N LYS A 4 19.40 9.82 -0.05
CA LYS A 4 18.26 9.32 0.74
C LYS A 4 17.38 8.39 -0.13
N VAL A 5 16.66 7.51 0.52
CA VAL A 5 15.63 6.68 -0.11
C VAL A 5 14.45 7.58 -0.49
N SER A 6 13.99 7.50 -1.73
CA SER A 6 12.76 8.15 -2.20
C SER A 6 11.57 7.19 -2.10
N GLU A 7 10.35 7.72 -2.04
CA GLU A 7 9.11 6.93 -2.10
C GLU A 7 9.06 6.10 -3.38
N PHE A 8 9.44 6.69 -4.51
CA PHE A 8 9.48 6.00 -5.80
C PHE A 8 10.46 4.81 -5.79
N SER A 9 11.73 5.03 -5.36
CA SER A 9 12.73 3.94 -5.34
C SER A 9 12.32 2.83 -4.39
N TYR A 10 11.78 3.19 -3.23
CA TYR A 10 11.29 2.22 -2.26
C TYR A 10 10.08 1.45 -2.78
N GLY A 11 9.09 2.15 -3.32
CA GLY A 11 7.88 1.52 -3.87
C GLY A 11 8.21 0.54 -4.99
N PHE A 12 9.13 0.90 -5.88
CA PHE A 12 9.59 0.02 -6.95
C PHE A 12 10.18 -1.29 -6.43
N VAL A 13 11.15 -1.23 -5.50
CA VAL A 13 11.82 -2.45 -5.01
C VAL A 13 10.92 -3.28 -4.10
N LEU A 14 10.04 -2.64 -3.31
CA LEU A 14 9.06 -3.33 -2.48
C LEU A 14 8.04 -4.10 -3.35
N THR A 15 7.46 -3.43 -4.34
CA THR A 15 6.52 -4.04 -5.28
C THR A 15 7.18 -5.20 -6.03
N HIS A 16 8.43 -5.00 -6.48
CA HIS A 16 9.17 -6.06 -7.15
C HIS A 16 9.36 -7.30 -6.26
N GLU A 17 9.71 -7.12 -4.98
CA GLU A 17 9.89 -8.25 -4.06
C GLU A 17 8.55 -8.92 -3.76
N LEU A 18 7.46 -8.17 -3.52
CA LEU A 18 6.11 -8.73 -3.31
C LEU A 18 5.66 -9.58 -4.51
N VAL A 19 5.90 -9.11 -5.73
CA VAL A 19 5.54 -9.84 -6.94
C VAL A 19 6.40 -11.10 -7.12
N ASN A 20 7.71 -11.01 -6.96
CA ASN A 20 8.61 -12.10 -7.31
C ASN A 20 8.81 -13.14 -6.19
N ALA A 21 8.79 -12.71 -4.93
CA ALA A 21 9.01 -13.61 -3.79
C ALA A 21 7.71 -14.14 -3.17
N TYR A 22 6.63 -13.35 -3.23
CA TYR A 22 5.36 -13.69 -2.57
C TYR A 22 4.22 -14.01 -3.54
N GLY A 23 4.46 -13.88 -4.85
CA GLY A 23 3.49 -14.23 -5.88
C GLY A 23 2.36 -13.22 -6.04
N TYR A 24 2.47 -12.02 -5.46
CA TYR A 24 1.50 -10.96 -5.70
C TYR A 24 1.56 -10.52 -7.16
N PHE A 25 0.50 -9.96 -7.70
CA PHE A 25 0.53 -9.48 -9.06
C PHE A 25 -0.11 -8.10 -9.21
N ARG A 26 0.33 -7.38 -10.24
CA ARG A 26 -0.15 -6.05 -10.59
C ARG A 26 -1.33 -6.19 -11.54
N THR A 27 -2.31 -5.33 -11.37
CA THR A 27 -3.52 -5.30 -12.19
C THR A 27 -3.29 -4.67 -13.56
N ASP A 28 -2.23 -3.86 -13.72
CA ASP A 28 -1.84 -3.22 -14.98
C ASP A 28 -0.78 -4.02 -15.77
N ALA A 29 -0.27 -5.12 -15.22
CA ALA A 29 0.60 -6.00 -15.97
C ALA A 29 -0.24 -6.73 -17.04
N PRO A 30 0.25 -6.80 -18.30
CA PRO A 30 -0.43 -7.60 -19.30
C PRO A 30 -0.59 -9.02 -18.74
N HIS A 31 -1.80 -9.57 -18.81
CA HIS A 31 -2.12 -10.94 -18.39
C HIS A 31 -1.45 -11.99 -19.31
N GLY A 32 -0.19 -11.73 -19.66
CA GLY A 32 0.68 -12.58 -20.45
C GLY A 32 1.63 -13.35 -19.56
N SER A 33 1.31 -14.59 -19.29
CA SER A 33 2.30 -15.64 -19.11
C SER A 33 3.10 -15.71 -17.82
N ARG A 34 2.46 -15.82 -16.63
CA ARG A 34 3.15 -16.49 -15.50
C ARG A 34 2.53 -17.83 -15.07
N GLY A 35 1.60 -18.36 -15.81
CA GLY A 35 1.39 -19.81 -15.87
C GLY A 35 1.92 -20.21 -17.23
N GLY A 36 2.98 -21.00 -17.30
CA GLY A 36 3.50 -21.50 -18.55
C GLY A 36 2.41 -22.16 -19.38
N ARG A 37 1.75 -21.38 -20.24
CA ARG A 37 0.91 -21.94 -21.29
C ARG A 37 1.86 -22.72 -22.20
N LYS A 38 1.95 -24.00 -21.99
CA LYS A 38 2.40 -24.92 -23.06
C LYS A 38 1.56 -24.60 -24.30
N LYS A 39 2.21 -24.15 -25.38
CA LYS A 39 1.58 -24.07 -26.69
C LYS A 39 0.88 -25.44 -26.93
N GLY A 40 -0.46 -25.44 -26.94
CA GLY A 40 -1.22 -26.66 -27.22
C GLY A 40 -2.43 -26.91 -26.31
N ALA A 41 -2.80 -26.00 -25.39
CA ALA A 41 -4.08 -26.14 -24.69
C ALA A 41 -5.14 -25.35 -25.46
N GLU A 42 -6.06 -26.04 -26.04
CA GLU A 42 -7.30 -25.57 -26.66
C GLU A 42 -8.07 -24.64 -25.68
N ASP A 43 -8.85 -23.71 -26.28
CA ASP A 43 -9.69 -22.71 -25.63
C ASP A 43 -10.71 -23.30 -24.62
N GLY A 44 -10.22 -23.77 -23.50
CA GLY A 44 -11.03 -23.96 -22.31
C GLY A 44 -11.07 -22.64 -21.54
N ALA A 45 -12.24 -22.04 -21.38
CA ALA A 45 -12.48 -20.92 -20.52
C ALA A 45 -12.03 -21.27 -19.08
N GLY A 46 -10.74 -21.07 -18.78
CA GLY A 46 -10.20 -21.24 -17.44
C GLY A 46 -10.87 -20.23 -16.52
N ALA A 47 -11.33 -20.67 -15.35
CA ALA A 47 -11.91 -19.80 -14.34
C ALA A 47 -10.98 -18.60 -14.11
N ALA A 48 -11.56 -17.39 -13.97
CA ALA A 48 -10.78 -16.20 -13.66
C ALA A 48 -9.96 -16.43 -12.37
N PRO A 49 -8.73 -15.92 -12.31
CA PRO A 49 -7.91 -16.06 -11.11
C PRO A 49 -8.66 -15.49 -9.90
N ARG A 50 -8.43 -16.08 -8.73
CA ARG A 50 -9.04 -15.62 -7.48
C ARG A 50 -8.00 -14.91 -6.64
N GLY A 51 -8.43 -13.88 -5.92
CA GLY A 51 -7.53 -13.13 -5.07
C GLY A 51 -8.23 -11.99 -4.33
N TYR A 52 -7.40 -11.16 -3.71
CA TYR A 52 -7.86 -10.07 -2.88
C TYR A 52 -7.05 -8.79 -3.15
N PRO A 53 -7.69 -7.61 -3.30
CA PRO A 53 -6.99 -6.36 -3.57
C PRO A 53 -6.27 -5.84 -2.32
N LEU A 54 -5.03 -5.43 -2.53
CA LEU A 54 -4.15 -4.82 -1.53
C LEU A 54 -3.71 -3.44 -2.04
N PHE A 55 -3.98 -2.41 -1.26
CA PHE A 55 -3.56 -1.03 -1.54
C PHE A 55 -2.37 -0.67 -0.67
N LEU A 56 -1.28 -0.25 -1.30
CA LEU A 56 -0.06 0.20 -0.62
C LEU A 56 0.23 1.66 -0.96
N GLN A 57 0.16 2.54 0.03
CA GLN A 57 0.69 3.88 -0.08
C GLN A 57 2.12 3.92 0.44
N PHE A 58 3.07 4.26 -0.42
CA PHE A 58 4.47 4.35 -0.04
C PHE A 58 4.75 5.65 0.70
N LYS A 59 5.60 5.57 1.73
CA LYS A 59 6.09 6.72 2.50
C LYS A 59 7.59 6.61 2.68
N ALA A 60 8.32 7.66 2.28
CA ALA A 60 9.73 7.76 2.62
C ALA A 60 9.89 8.06 4.11
N SER A 61 10.76 7.31 4.78
CA SER A 61 11.07 7.56 6.18
C SER A 61 12.24 8.52 6.34
N GLU A 62 12.12 9.44 7.30
CA GLU A 62 13.21 10.27 7.80
C GLU A 62 13.93 9.54 8.94
N TYR A 63 15.25 9.49 8.89
CA TYR A 63 16.08 8.91 9.94
C TYR A 63 16.61 9.97 10.91
N MET A 64 16.24 9.85 12.15
CA MET A 64 16.47 10.82 13.21
C MET A 64 17.57 10.35 14.16
N LYS A 65 18.70 11.07 14.19
CA LYS A 65 19.88 10.78 15.05
C LYS A 65 19.98 11.69 16.27
N ARG A 66 19.27 12.82 16.26
CA ARG A 66 19.34 13.83 17.31
C ARG A 66 18.05 13.83 18.12
N ARG A 67 18.15 14.18 19.41
CA ARG A 67 16.97 14.38 20.26
C ARG A 67 16.10 15.50 19.68
N ASN A 68 14.97 15.13 19.15
CA ASN A 68 13.85 16.04 18.91
C ASN A 68 12.85 15.87 20.05
N ALA A 69 12.37 16.98 20.59
CA ALA A 69 11.84 17.09 21.93
C ALA A 69 10.84 16.01 22.38
N GLY A 70 9.85 15.65 21.61
CA GLY A 70 8.81 14.71 22.02
C GLY A 70 9.03 13.28 21.52
N GLU A 71 9.30 13.15 20.25
CA GLU A 71 9.31 11.85 19.53
C GLU A 71 10.41 10.90 20.06
N SER A 72 11.62 11.42 20.34
CA SER A 72 12.73 10.62 20.83
C SER A 72 12.52 10.04 22.24
N LYS A 73 11.58 10.61 23.01
CA LYS A 73 11.22 10.09 24.34
C LYS A 73 10.33 8.85 24.24
N LEU A 74 9.60 8.70 23.13
CA LEU A 74 8.68 7.59 22.90
C LEU A 74 9.41 6.35 22.38
N VAL A 75 10.31 6.53 21.42
CA VAL A 75 10.92 5.42 20.67
C VAL A 75 12.44 5.30 20.82
N GLY A 76 13.06 6.21 21.56
CA GLY A 76 14.52 6.26 21.71
C GLY A 76 15.24 6.79 20.48
N LEU A 77 16.56 6.70 20.46
CA LEU A 77 17.43 7.11 19.35
C LEU A 77 18.31 5.94 18.90
N PRO A 78 18.62 5.81 17.61
CA PRO A 78 18.01 6.52 16.49
C PRO A 78 16.63 5.98 16.16
N TYR A 79 15.80 6.79 15.49
CA TYR A 79 14.45 6.39 15.08
C TYR A 79 14.11 6.85 13.67
N PHE A 80 13.02 6.31 13.14
CA PHE A 80 12.43 6.67 11.86
C PHE A 80 11.10 7.38 12.06
N ARG A 81 10.71 8.18 11.07
CA ARG A 81 9.39 8.79 11.02
C ARG A 81 8.97 9.06 9.59
N PHE A 82 7.66 9.07 9.34
CA PHE A 82 7.08 9.62 8.12
C PHE A 82 5.95 10.59 8.45
N ALA A 83 5.72 11.54 7.54
CA ALA A 83 4.68 12.54 7.70
C ALA A 83 3.37 12.08 7.07
N LEU A 84 2.25 12.41 7.71
CA LEU A 84 0.92 12.38 7.13
C LEU A 84 0.57 13.76 6.57
N HIS A 85 -0.14 13.80 5.44
CA HIS A 85 -0.60 15.07 4.90
C HIS A 85 -1.61 15.72 5.85
N ARG A 86 -1.51 17.04 6.01
CA ARG A 86 -2.49 17.80 6.78
C ARG A 86 -3.85 17.78 6.06
N LYS A 87 -4.94 17.80 6.81
CA LYS A 87 -6.31 17.85 6.23
C LYS A 87 -6.51 18.99 5.23
N THR A 88 -5.87 20.14 5.48
CA THR A 88 -5.91 21.32 4.57
C THR A 88 -5.10 21.15 3.29
N GLN A 89 -4.17 20.19 3.24
CA GLN A 89 -3.34 19.91 2.07
C GLN A 89 -3.90 18.77 1.23
N SER A 90 -4.47 17.78 1.88
CA SER A 90 -5.02 16.60 1.21
C SER A 90 -5.97 15.85 2.13
N ASN A 91 -7.07 15.35 1.58
CA ASN A 91 -7.99 14.43 2.25
C ASN A 91 -7.57 12.95 2.10
N GLN A 92 -6.39 12.69 1.54
CA GLN A 92 -5.90 11.36 1.17
C GLN A 92 -5.95 10.37 2.36
N HIS A 93 -5.50 10.79 3.55
CA HIS A 93 -5.56 9.92 4.73
C HIS A 93 -6.99 9.47 5.06
N GLN A 94 -7.96 10.40 4.98
CA GLN A 94 -9.36 10.07 5.20
C GLN A 94 -9.89 9.11 4.13
N LEU A 95 -9.54 9.33 2.87
CA LEU A 95 -9.93 8.42 1.78
C LEU A 95 -9.41 7.01 1.98
N LEU A 96 -8.20 6.85 2.50
CA LEU A 96 -7.63 5.53 2.81
C LEU A 96 -8.36 4.85 3.98
N ILE A 97 -8.76 5.60 5.01
CA ILE A 97 -9.60 5.07 6.10
C ILE A 97 -10.95 4.59 5.54
N GLU A 98 -11.59 5.38 4.69
CA GLU A 98 -12.87 5.00 4.10
C GLU A 98 -12.75 3.77 3.18
N LEU A 99 -11.64 3.66 2.44
CA LEU A 99 -11.35 2.49 1.62
C LEU A 99 -11.15 1.23 2.47
N GLU A 100 -10.47 1.35 3.61
CA GLU A 100 -10.34 0.27 4.60
C GLU A 100 -11.69 -0.12 5.20
N LYS A 101 -12.56 0.85 5.55
CA LYS A 101 -13.93 0.60 6.02
C LYS A 101 -14.81 -0.16 5.02
N LYS A 102 -14.56 -0.01 3.73
CA LYS A 102 -15.19 -0.85 2.69
C LYS A 102 -14.71 -2.30 2.69
N GLY A 103 -13.75 -2.63 3.55
CA GLY A 103 -13.22 -3.98 3.72
C GLY A 103 -11.97 -4.29 2.93
N TYR A 104 -11.38 -3.33 2.21
CA TYR A 104 -10.14 -3.53 1.46
C TYR A 104 -8.92 -3.56 2.39
N ALA A 105 -7.86 -4.27 1.97
CA ALA A 105 -6.59 -4.24 2.66
C ALA A 105 -5.81 -2.97 2.23
N VAL A 106 -5.61 -2.05 3.17
CA VAL A 106 -4.97 -0.76 2.93
C VAL A 106 -3.86 -0.54 3.93
N PHE A 107 -2.66 -0.18 3.45
CA PHE A 107 -1.51 0.08 4.32
C PHE A 107 -0.68 1.26 3.83
N TYR A 108 -0.18 2.03 4.76
CA TYR A 108 1.05 2.77 4.57
C TYR A 108 2.22 1.80 4.63
N ALA A 109 3.08 1.82 3.63
CA ALA A 109 4.31 1.04 3.60
C ALA A 109 5.51 1.99 3.69
N THR A 110 6.42 1.76 4.63
CA THR A 110 7.59 2.61 4.87
C THR A 110 8.83 1.79 5.21
N PRO A 111 10.03 2.17 4.68
CA PRO A 111 11.25 1.43 4.96
C PRO A 111 11.85 1.79 6.33
N LYS A 112 12.45 0.81 7.00
CA LYS A 112 13.39 0.98 8.11
C LYS A 112 14.82 1.23 7.59
N ILE A 113 14.94 1.72 6.37
CA ILE A 113 16.17 1.99 5.64
C ILE A 113 16.15 3.45 5.20
N HIS A 114 17.26 4.18 5.40
CA HIS A 114 17.34 5.60 5.07
C HIS A 114 18.39 5.96 4.00
N GLU A 115 19.30 5.05 3.67
CA GLU A 115 20.33 5.25 2.65
C GLU A 115 20.07 4.38 1.43
N ALA A 116 20.20 4.95 0.23
CA ALA A 116 19.95 4.23 -1.02
C ALA A 116 20.86 2.99 -1.19
N VAL A 117 22.12 3.06 -0.69
CA VAL A 117 23.01 1.90 -0.73
C VAL A 117 22.47 0.73 0.07
N ASN A 118 21.88 0.99 1.24
CA ASN A 118 21.30 -0.05 2.09
C ASN A 118 20.00 -0.60 1.48
N LEU A 119 19.22 0.25 0.78
CA LEU A 119 18.07 -0.21 0.03
C LEU A 119 18.46 -1.15 -1.11
N ASN A 120 19.53 -0.82 -1.84
CA ASN A 120 20.06 -1.68 -2.89
C ASN A 120 20.53 -3.03 -2.32
N SER A 121 21.27 -3.04 -1.21
CA SER A 121 21.66 -4.29 -0.55
C SER A 121 20.44 -5.11 -0.15
N ALA A 122 19.46 -4.50 0.52
CA ALA A 122 18.23 -5.18 0.90
C ALA A 122 17.45 -5.74 -0.31
N PHE A 123 17.49 -5.05 -1.45
CA PHE A 123 16.86 -5.52 -2.69
C PHE A 123 17.54 -6.79 -3.23
N PHE A 124 18.88 -6.81 -3.31
CA PHE A 124 19.62 -8.00 -3.77
C PHE A 124 19.47 -9.17 -2.79
N ASP A 125 19.41 -8.89 -1.49
CA ASP A 125 19.26 -9.88 -0.43
C ASP A 125 17.80 -10.32 -0.23
N ARG A 126 16.83 -9.77 -0.97
CA ARG A 126 15.39 -10.00 -0.82
C ARG A 126 14.89 -9.71 0.60
N GLN A 127 15.33 -8.61 1.16
CA GLN A 127 15.04 -8.16 2.52
C GLN A 127 14.27 -6.83 2.56
N VAL A 128 13.75 -6.34 1.44
CA VAL A 128 13.03 -5.06 1.40
C VAL A 128 11.73 -5.18 2.18
N VAL A 129 10.96 -6.25 1.95
CA VAL A 129 9.71 -6.50 2.69
C VAL A 129 10.02 -6.64 4.19
N ALA A 130 10.99 -7.49 4.57
CA ALA A 130 11.37 -7.69 5.98
C ALA A 130 11.87 -6.40 6.65
N SER A 131 12.52 -5.52 5.89
CA SER A 131 13.00 -4.21 6.34
C SER A 131 11.95 -3.11 6.28
N SER A 132 10.68 -3.43 6.08
CA SER A 132 9.57 -2.49 6.00
C SER A 132 8.67 -2.52 7.22
N LEU A 133 7.87 -1.49 7.35
CA LEU A 133 6.79 -1.36 8.32
C LEU A 133 5.50 -1.07 7.56
N PHE A 134 4.41 -1.74 7.93
CA PHE A 134 3.09 -1.57 7.35
C PHE A 134 2.12 -1.12 8.43
N VAL A 135 1.41 -0.02 8.17
CA VAL A 135 0.49 0.60 9.14
C VAL A 135 -0.86 0.81 8.48
N ASN A 136 -1.90 0.26 9.06
CA ASN A 136 -3.26 0.51 8.60
C ASN A 136 -3.67 1.96 8.87
N PRO A 137 -4.30 2.66 7.91
CA PRO A 137 -4.82 4.01 8.13
C PRO A 137 -5.84 4.07 9.28
N GLY A 138 -6.69 3.07 9.42
CA GLY A 138 -7.71 2.97 10.48
C GLY A 138 -7.10 2.90 11.89
N GLU A 139 -5.93 2.28 12.06
CA GLU A 139 -5.20 2.26 13.34
C GLU A 139 -4.72 3.66 13.76
N ILE A 140 -4.35 4.48 12.79
CA ILE A 140 -4.00 5.89 13.03
C ILE A 140 -5.25 6.67 13.39
N GLY A 141 -6.39 6.31 12.79
CA GLY A 141 -7.67 7.00 12.95
C GLY A 141 -7.70 8.38 12.31
N GLU A 142 -8.80 9.07 12.50
CA GLU A 142 -8.97 10.42 11.97
C GLU A 142 -8.00 11.40 12.60
N LEU A 143 -7.34 12.21 11.78
CA LEU A 143 -6.45 13.25 12.27
C LEU A 143 -7.26 14.32 13.03
N PRO A 144 -6.89 14.65 14.29
CA PRO A 144 -7.72 15.50 15.14
C PRO A 144 -7.71 16.97 14.73
N ASP A 145 -6.67 17.41 14.01
CA ASP A 145 -6.49 18.81 13.64
C ASP A 145 -5.63 18.98 12.37
N ASN A 146 -5.31 20.23 12.02
CA ASN A 146 -4.51 20.58 10.84
C ASN A 146 -3.00 20.71 11.14
N ARG A 147 -2.53 20.29 12.30
CA ARG A 147 -1.10 20.30 12.62
C ARG A 147 -0.37 19.18 11.87
N PRO A 148 0.95 19.24 11.75
CA PRO A 148 1.72 18.14 11.19
C PRO A 148 1.60 16.88 12.07
N HIS A 149 1.09 15.81 11.50
CA HIS A 149 1.05 14.49 12.14
C HIS A 149 2.17 13.63 11.58
N ARG A 150 2.77 12.81 12.42
CA ARG A 150 3.84 11.89 12.04
C ARG A 150 3.64 10.55 12.70
N VAL A 151 3.97 9.51 11.98
CA VAL A 151 4.15 8.16 12.54
C VAL A 151 5.64 8.01 12.85
N VAL A 152 5.97 7.62 14.07
CA VAL A 152 7.34 7.42 14.55
C VAL A 152 7.55 6.00 15.02
N PHE A 153 8.71 5.42 14.73
CA PHE A 153 9.03 4.04 15.04
C PHE A 153 10.54 3.84 15.17
N SER A 154 10.94 2.86 15.97
CA SER A 154 12.33 2.45 16.12
C SER A 154 12.64 1.27 15.19
N GLY A 155 13.88 1.19 14.72
CA GLY A 155 14.39 -0.03 14.08
C GLY A 155 14.65 -1.17 15.05
N ARG A 156 14.61 -0.90 16.37
CA ARG A 156 14.98 -1.85 17.46
C ARG A 156 13.81 -2.29 18.32
N SER A 157 12.69 -1.59 18.27
CA SER A 157 11.50 -1.85 19.06
C SER A 157 10.31 -2.05 18.12
N GLU A 158 9.32 -2.81 18.57
CA GLU A 158 8.06 -2.98 17.88
C GLU A 158 7.10 -1.80 18.09
N ASP A 159 7.48 -0.87 18.97
CA ASP A 159 6.63 0.27 19.29
C ASP A 159 6.57 1.28 18.15
N VAL A 160 5.35 1.62 17.78
CA VAL A 160 5.01 2.62 16.77
C VAL A 160 4.00 3.59 17.36
N TYR A 161 4.23 4.88 17.15
CA TYR A 161 3.36 5.93 17.68
C TYR A 161 2.94 6.90 16.61
N VAL A 162 1.73 7.40 16.71
CA VAL A 162 1.30 8.62 16.04
C VAL A 162 1.61 9.82 16.96
N CYS A 163 2.32 10.80 16.41
CA CYS A 163 2.77 11.97 17.17
C CYS A 163 2.07 13.26 16.71
N SER A 164 1.08 13.67 17.41
CA SER A 164 0.55 15.02 17.66
C SER A 164 -0.17 14.99 19.00
N LYS A 165 -0.86 13.91 19.29
CA LYS A 165 -1.16 13.38 20.62
C LYS A 165 -0.55 11.99 20.64
N PRO A 166 0.55 11.75 21.39
CA PRO A 166 1.23 10.48 21.35
C PRO A 166 0.29 9.31 21.66
N GLN A 167 0.04 8.48 20.65
CA GLN A 167 -0.78 7.29 20.75
C GLN A 167 0.00 6.12 20.18
N ARG A 168 0.12 5.04 20.97
CA ARG A 168 0.72 3.79 20.50
C ARG A 168 -0.26 3.09 19.56
N LEU A 169 0.25 2.62 18.42
CA LEU A 169 -0.51 1.88 17.42
C LEU A 169 -0.41 0.37 17.72
N GLY A 170 -1.54 -0.32 17.73
CA GLY A 170 -1.62 -1.76 18.00
C GLY A 170 -1.56 -2.65 16.77
N GLY A 171 -2.18 -2.22 15.67
CA GLY A 171 -2.33 -2.99 14.43
C GLY A 171 -1.22 -2.79 13.41
N VAL A 172 0.02 -2.63 13.87
CA VAL A 172 1.19 -2.46 12.99
C VAL A 172 1.75 -3.81 12.59
N ILE A 173 2.05 -3.99 11.32
CA ILE A 173 2.65 -5.23 10.80
C ILE A 173 4.11 -4.97 10.42
N HIS A 174 5.02 -5.66 11.09
CA HIS A 174 6.42 -5.68 10.70
C HIS A 174 6.64 -6.55 9.46
N GLY A 175 7.51 -6.11 8.56
CA GLY A 175 7.66 -6.72 7.25
C GLY A 175 7.99 -8.21 7.26
N ALA A 176 8.72 -8.69 8.27
CA ALA A 176 9.06 -10.11 8.39
C ALA A 176 7.82 -11.03 8.43
N VAL A 177 6.69 -10.55 8.95
CA VAL A 177 5.43 -11.31 9.06
C VAL A 177 4.32 -10.79 8.15
N PHE A 178 4.60 -9.76 7.35
CA PHE A 178 3.58 -9.06 6.56
C PHE A 178 2.88 -9.99 5.57
N ALA A 179 3.64 -10.73 4.77
CA ALA A 179 3.05 -11.61 3.76
C ALA A 179 2.17 -12.71 4.37
N GLU A 180 2.57 -13.24 5.52
CA GLU A 180 1.78 -14.24 6.25
C GLU A 180 0.52 -13.60 6.86
N ALA A 181 0.65 -12.42 7.48
CA ALA A 181 -0.48 -11.70 8.06
C ALA A 181 -1.54 -11.35 6.99
N VAL A 182 -1.10 -10.88 5.82
CA VAL A 182 -2.00 -10.58 4.70
C VAL A 182 -2.65 -11.85 4.17
N ARG A 183 -1.91 -12.95 3.98
CA ARG A 183 -2.49 -14.23 3.54
C ARG A 183 -3.54 -14.75 4.54
N ARG A 184 -3.28 -14.66 5.82
CA ARG A 184 -4.24 -15.07 6.86
C ARG A 184 -5.51 -14.22 6.80
N ALA A 185 -5.36 -12.89 6.73
CA ALA A 185 -6.50 -11.97 6.61
C ALA A 185 -7.31 -12.19 5.31
N VAL A 186 -6.64 -12.63 4.24
CA VAL A 186 -7.29 -12.97 2.96
C VAL A 186 -7.97 -14.35 3.04
N ALA A 187 -7.36 -15.33 3.70
CA ALA A 187 -7.94 -16.65 3.87
C ALA A 187 -9.25 -16.64 4.70
N GLU A 188 -9.40 -15.67 5.60
CA GLU A 188 -10.63 -15.45 6.36
C GLU A 188 -11.74 -14.77 5.52
N LYS A 189 -11.40 -14.24 4.36
CA LYS A 189 -12.34 -13.60 3.44
C LYS A 189 -12.60 -14.51 2.24
N GLU A 190 -13.82 -14.46 1.74
CA GLU A 190 -14.14 -15.19 0.52
C GLU A 190 -13.34 -14.62 -0.67
N ALA A 191 -12.45 -15.44 -1.23
CA ALA A 191 -11.65 -15.04 -2.38
C ALA A 191 -12.56 -14.77 -3.57
N GLN A 192 -12.43 -13.58 -4.16
CA GLN A 192 -13.28 -13.13 -5.25
C GLN A 192 -12.68 -13.53 -6.60
N SER A 193 -13.55 -13.81 -7.58
CA SER A 193 -13.17 -13.91 -8.97
C SER A 193 -12.68 -12.55 -9.46
N LEU A 194 -11.51 -12.51 -10.10
CA LEU A 194 -10.87 -11.28 -10.58
C LEU A 194 -11.27 -11.03 -12.05
N ASP A 195 -12.56 -10.91 -12.27
CA ASP A 195 -13.17 -10.60 -13.56
C ASP A 195 -13.45 -9.09 -13.70
N ASP A 196 -13.96 -8.70 -14.84
CA ASP A 196 -14.30 -7.30 -15.12
C ASP A 196 -15.38 -6.76 -14.18
N GLU A 197 -16.32 -7.60 -13.72
CA GLU A 197 -17.35 -7.18 -12.76
C GLU A 197 -16.72 -6.80 -11.42
N PHE A 198 -15.77 -7.59 -10.94
CA PHE A 198 -15.01 -7.28 -9.72
C PHE A 198 -14.28 -5.95 -9.85
N PHE A 199 -13.52 -5.75 -10.94
CA PHE A 199 -12.75 -4.50 -11.11
C PHE A 199 -13.63 -3.28 -11.35
N ASN A 200 -14.76 -3.42 -12.01
CA ASN A 200 -15.76 -2.33 -12.16
C ASN A 200 -16.38 -1.97 -10.80
N ARG A 201 -16.70 -2.94 -9.95
CA ARG A 201 -17.18 -2.70 -8.60
C ARG A 201 -16.10 -1.99 -7.76
N LEU A 202 -14.86 -2.47 -7.79
CA LEU A 202 -13.72 -1.87 -7.10
C LEU A 202 -13.51 -0.41 -7.53
N ALA A 203 -13.56 -0.13 -8.84
CA ALA A 203 -13.47 1.22 -9.39
C ALA A 203 -14.64 2.09 -8.92
N GLY A 204 -15.87 1.55 -8.94
CA GLY A 204 -17.07 2.24 -8.45
C GLY A 204 -16.96 2.60 -6.96
N ASP A 205 -16.42 1.70 -6.14
CA ASP A 205 -16.17 1.95 -4.73
C ASP A 205 -15.18 3.10 -4.51
N MET A 206 -14.06 3.10 -5.24
CA MET A 206 -13.07 4.18 -5.18
C MET A 206 -13.65 5.53 -5.58
N VAL A 207 -14.39 5.58 -6.69
CA VAL A 207 -15.01 6.84 -7.16
C VAL A 207 -16.07 7.35 -6.18
N SER A 208 -16.87 6.46 -5.59
CA SER A 208 -17.91 6.84 -4.62
C SER A 208 -17.35 7.55 -3.37
N LEU A 209 -16.10 7.29 -3.01
CA LEU A 209 -15.43 7.92 -1.88
C LEU A 209 -15.00 9.37 -2.17
N ILE A 210 -14.76 9.70 -3.44
CA ILE A 210 -14.26 11.03 -3.83
C ILE A 210 -15.39 11.95 -4.24
N SER A 211 -16.34 11.43 -4.97
CA SER A 211 -17.49 12.19 -5.41
C SER A 211 -18.75 11.33 -5.30
N PRO A 212 -19.72 11.75 -4.49
CA PRO A 212 -21.03 11.13 -4.48
C PRO A 212 -21.76 11.32 -5.81
N ASN A 213 -21.20 12.10 -6.74
CA ASN A 213 -21.80 12.42 -8.01
C ASN A 213 -21.30 11.45 -9.08
N ARG A 214 -22.15 10.49 -9.47
CA ARG A 214 -21.88 9.45 -10.48
C ARG A 214 -21.37 10.01 -11.83
N ARG A 215 -21.60 11.29 -12.07
CA ARG A 215 -21.16 11.99 -13.29
C ARG A 215 -19.64 11.96 -13.52
N ILE A 216 -18.85 12.01 -12.44
CA ILE A 216 -17.37 11.92 -12.55
C ILE A 216 -16.95 10.52 -12.97
N PHE A 217 -17.62 9.48 -12.49
CA PHE A 217 -17.36 8.11 -12.95
C PHE A 217 -17.65 7.95 -14.45
N ASP A 218 -18.80 8.48 -14.88
CA ASP A 218 -19.22 8.42 -16.28
C ASP A 218 -18.27 9.24 -17.18
N GLU A 219 -17.77 10.38 -16.71
CA GLU A 219 -16.78 11.21 -17.44
C GLU A 219 -15.40 10.51 -17.49
N LEU A 220 -14.95 9.89 -16.43
CA LEU A 220 -13.68 9.15 -16.37
C LEU A 220 -13.74 7.83 -17.17
N SER A 221 -14.88 7.14 -17.13
CA SER A 221 -15.09 5.90 -17.89
C SER A 221 -15.51 6.14 -19.34
N GLY A 222 -16.14 7.29 -19.65
CA GLY A 222 -16.58 7.69 -21.00
C GLY A 222 -15.48 8.30 -21.87
N GLY A 223 -14.32 8.60 -21.32
CA GLY A 223 -13.14 8.97 -22.12
C GLY A 223 -12.71 7.79 -22.98
N LYS A 224 -12.60 8.00 -24.30
CA LYS A 224 -12.32 7.03 -25.38
C LYS A 224 -11.00 6.26 -25.29
N VAL A 225 -10.50 5.95 -24.10
CA VAL A 225 -9.39 5.03 -23.90
C VAL A 225 -9.99 3.66 -23.63
N GLU A 226 -9.84 2.74 -24.58
CA GLU A 226 -10.14 1.33 -24.37
C GLU A 226 -9.20 0.76 -23.28
N MET A 227 -9.59 0.97 -22.06
CA MET A 227 -8.85 0.50 -20.88
C MET A 227 -9.60 -0.68 -20.27
N SER A 228 -8.91 -1.77 -19.99
CA SER A 228 -9.55 -2.88 -19.27
C SER A 228 -10.00 -2.42 -17.86
N ALA A 229 -11.03 -3.06 -17.31
CA ALA A 229 -11.54 -2.74 -15.97
C ALA A 229 -10.43 -2.80 -14.91
N SER A 230 -9.53 -3.76 -15.00
CA SER A 230 -8.39 -3.90 -14.08
C SER A 230 -7.37 -2.76 -14.21
N THR A 231 -7.06 -2.34 -15.44
CA THR A 231 -6.18 -1.18 -15.69
C THR A 231 -6.82 0.11 -15.19
N PHE A 232 -8.13 0.27 -15.39
CA PHE A 232 -8.87 1.43 -14.88
C PHE A 232 -8.87 1.48 -13.34
N ALA A 233 -9.12 0.37 -12.66
CA ALA A 233 -9.04 0.31 -11.20
C ALA A 233 -7.65 0.68 -10.68
N ASN A 234 -6.57 0.20 -11.33
CA ASN A 234 -5.21 0.57 -10.97
C ASN A 234 -4.90 2.06 -11.23
N TYR A 235 -5.39 2.60 -12.35
CA TYR A 235 -5.29 4.03 -12.64
C TYR A 235 -5.93 4.88 -11.54
N LEU A 236 -7.14 4.52 -11.09
CA LEU A 236 -7.82 5.20 -9.98
C LEU A 236 -7.05 5.07 -8.66
N ALA A 237 -6.55 3.88 -8.34
CA ALA A 237 -5.73 3.67 -7.13
C ALA A 237 -4.51 4.60 -7.11
N LYS A 238 -3.82 4.74 -8.24
CA LYS A 238 -2.65 5.62 -8.36
C LYS A 238 -2.99 7.09 -8.33
N THR A 239 -4.00 7.51 -9.10
CA THR A 239 -4.28 8.94 -9.29
C THR A 239 -5.08 9.56 -8.15
N LEU A 240 -5.99 8.81 -7.54
CA LEU A 240 -6.91 9.32 -6.52
C LEU A 240 -6.46 8.99 -5.09
N PHE A 241 -5.78 7.85 -4.90
CA PHE A 241 -5.36 7.37 -3.58
C PHE A 241 -3.84 7.37 -3.39
N ASP A 242 -3.07 7.65 -4.46
CA ASP A 242 -1.60 7.57 -4.46
C ASP A 242 -1.12 6.19 -3.95
N CYS A 243 -1.82 5.14 -4.36
CA CYS A 243 -1.56 3.77 -3.96
C CYS A 243 -1.14 2.89 -5.13
N GLU A 244 -0.23 1.97 -4.88
CA GLU A 244 -0.04 0.79 -5.72
C GLU A 244 -1.15 -0.22 -5.39
N LEU A 245 -1.85 -0.69 -6.41
CA LEU A 245 -2.85 -1.75 -6.30
C LEU A 245 -2.22 -3.08 -6.68
N LEU A 246 -2.12 -3.97 -5.74
CA LEU A 246 -1.66 -5.34 -5.91
C LEU A 246 -2.79 -6.33 -5.66
N ILE A 247 -2.69 -7.50 -6.23
CA ILE A 247 -3.57 -8.62 -5.91
C ILE A 247 -2.78 -9.66 -5.13
N VAL A 248 -3.32 -10.06 -4.01
CA VAL A 248 -2.86 -11.20 -3.21
C VAL A 248 -3.59 -12.43 -3.72
N PRO A 249 -2.90 -13.43 -4.26
CA PRO A 249 -3.55 -14.65 -4.72
C PRO A 249 -4.15 -15.45 -3.53
N SER A 250 -5.28 -16.09 -3.77
CA SER A 250 -5.93 -16.97 -2.81
C SER A 250 -5.28 -18.36 -2.78
#